data_4f9073b0b93c7776ec2eb265fe193b16
#
_entry.id   4f9073b0b93c7776ec2eb265fe193b16
#
_cell.length_a   1.000
_cell.length_b   1.000
_cell.length_c   1.000
_cell.angle_alpha   90.00
_cell.angle_beta   90.00
_cell.angle_gamma   90.00
#
_symmetry.space_group_name_H-M   'P 1'
#
loop_
_entity.id
_entity.type
_entity.pdbx_description
1 polymer ?
#
loop_
_entity_poly.entity_id
_entity_poly.type
_entity_poly.pdbx_seq_one_letter_code
_entity_poly.pdbx_strand_id
1 'polypeptide(L)'
;VLLPVDCVGCGAPDRALCHTCRGTLAALPGRTRLVAGVRLDAAYEYEGLVRTLVLEWKLRGRVDVVAPLTDRTADLVRSALAAAPDAVVLRVPPSARGHRRRGFDPVVTVLRRAGVRRAPALRRVAVPAALPGVARAASGRGGADPHGGGAGQKERTGIERVAATVGTLCAPALVAGRDVVVVDDVVTTGVTMAEAVRAVRAAGGRVVRCVAVASVEV
;
A
#
# COMPACT_ATOMS: atom_id res chain seq x y z
N VAL A 1 35.74 -1.03 -8.42
CA VAL A 1 35.47 0.41 -8.29
C VAL A 1 34.16 0.53 -7.53
N LEU A 2 34.20 0.95 -6.26
CA LEU A 2 33.02 1.31 -5.49
C LEU A 2 32.54 2.65 -6.02
N LEU A 3 31.37 2.69 -6.63
CA LEU A 3 30.76 3.96 -7.01
C LEU A 3 30.38 4.72 -5.72
N PRO A 4 30.70 6.01 -5.62
CA PRO A 4 30.28 6.83 -4.49
C PRO A 4 28.75 6.81 -4.42
N VAL A 5 28.22 6.58 -3.23
CA VAL A 5 26.78 6.54 -2.97
C VAL A 5 26.47 7.67 -2.00
N ASP A 6 25.60 8.58 -2.43
CA ASP A 6 25.13 9.67 -1.59
C ASP A 6 23.90 9.28 -0.78
N CYS A 7 23.80 9.89 0.41
CA CYS A 7 22.67 9.70 1.29
C CYS A 7 21.37 10.18 0.63
N VAL A 8 20.40 9.30 0.49
CA VAL A 8 19.09 9.62 -0.11
C VAL A 8 18.35 10.73 0.63
N GLY A 9 18.64 10.93 1.93
CA GLY A 9 17.96 11.95 2.72
C GLY A 9 18.60 13.33 2.64
N CYS A 10 19.93 13.43 2.72
CA CYS A 10 20.62 14.72 2.83
C CYS A 10 21.77 14.93 1.84
N GLY A 11 22.07 13.96 0.98
CA GLY A 11 23.16 14.05 0.02
C GLY A 11 24.57 13.87 0.60
N ALA A 12 24.72 13.52 1.88
CA ALA A 12 26.03 13.26 2.46
C ALA A 12 26.70 12.05 1.76
N PRO A 13 28.02 12.11 1.47
CA PRO A 13 28.70 11.07 0.71
C PRO A 13 28.84 9.75 1.47
N ASP A 14 29.23 8.69 0.75
CA ASP A 14 29.68 7.39 1.24
C ASP A 14 28.64 6.48 1.90
N ARG A 15 27.36 6.87 1.99
CA ARG A 15 26.30 6.04 2.60
C ARG A 15 24.94 6.26 1.97
N ALA A 16 24.26 5.17 1.67
CA ALA A 16 22.88 5.20 1.14
C ALA A 16 21.88 5.91 2.08
N LEU A 17 22.06 5.77 3.39
CA LEU A 17 21.34 6.51 4.42
C LEU A 17 22.32 6.76 5.59
N CYS A 18 22.70 8.02 5.82
CA CYS A 18 23.63 8.42 6.86
C CYS A 18 23.03 8.23 8.26
N HIS A 19 23.88 8.27 9.27
CA HIS A 19 23.46 8.08 10.68
C HIS A 19 22.39 9.08 11.11
N THR A 20 22.55 10.36 10.76
CA THR A 20 21.59 11.43 11.07
C THR A 20 20.22 11.16 10.44
N CYS A 21 20.16 10.87 9.13
CA CYS A 21 18.91 10.56 8.46
C CYS A 21 18.26 9.26 8.95
N ARG A 22 19.07 8.28 9.37
CA ARG A 22 18.57 7.06 10.02
C ARG A 22 17.96 7.36 11.39
N GLY A 23 18.59 8.22 12.19
CA GLY A 23 18.05 8.70 13.47
C GLY A 23 16.75 9.48 13.27
N THR A 24 16.71 10.38 12.28
CA THR A 24 15.48 11.09 11.89
C THR A 24 14.36 10.11 11.53
N LEU A 25 14.63 9.12 10.68
CA LEU A 25 13.64 8.11 10.28
C LEU A 25 13.12 7.32 11.50
N ALA A 26 14.02 6.94 12.41
CA ALA A 26 13.63 6.17 13.61
C ALA A 26 12.72 6.98 14.56
N ALA A 27 12.88 8.30 14.61
CA ALA A 27 12.09 9.21 15.44
C ALA A 27 10.73 9.58 14.85
N LEU A 28 10.48 9.32 13.55
CA LEU A 28 9.21 9.66 12.94
C LEU A 28 8.05 8.85 13.54
N PRO A 29 6.87 9.47 13.72
CA PRO A 29 5.71 8.77 14.25
C PRO A 29 5.18 7.71 13.27
N GLY A 30 4.57 6.67 13.82
CA GLY A 30 3.70 5.77 13.08
C GLY A 30 2.31 6.35 12.95
N ARG A 31 1.51 5.76 12.09
CA ARG A 31 0.13 6.19 11.88
C ARG A 31 -0.85 5.04 12.08
N THR A 32 -1.93 5.32 12.80
CA THR A 32 -3.05 4.39 12.94
C THR A 32 -4.32 5.06 12.46
N ARG A 33 -5.13 4.34 11.64
CA ARG A 33 -6.46 4.77 11.22
C ARG A 33 -7.38 3.58 10.93
N LEU A 34 -8.64 3.83 10.65
CA LEU A 34 -9.56 2.81 10.18
C LEU A 34 -9.68 2.80 8.66
N VAL A 35 -9.72 1.61 8.07
CA VAL A 35 -10.01 1.39 6.66
C VAL A 35 -11.07 0.30 6.55
N ALA A 36 -12.23 0.60 6.00
CA ALA A 36 -13.38 -0.30 5.93
C ALA A 36 -13.75 -0.93 7.30
N GLY A 37 -13.62 -0.14 8.39
CA GLY A 37 -13.89 -0.57 9.77
C GLY A 37 -12.79 -1.46 10.39
N VAL A 38 -11.65 -1.64 9.73
CA VAL A 38 -10.52 -2.41 10.23
C VAL A 38 -9.37 -1.47 10.58
N ARG A 39 -8.71 -1.71 11.71
CA ARG A 39 -7.52 -0.94 12.12
C ARG A 39 -6.36 -1.20 11.13
N LEU A 40 -5.84 -0.11 10.57
CA LEU A 40 -4.60 -0.05 9.80
C LEU A 40 -3.52 0.58 10.67
N ASP A 41 -2.42 -0.14 10.85
CA ASP A 41 -1.20 0.40 11.43
C ASP A 41 -0.16 0.58 10.32
N ALA A 42 0.30 1.81 10.10
CA ALA A 42 1.39 2.14 9.21
C ALA A 42 2.64 2.51 10.03
N ALA A 43 3.79 2.01 9.61
CA ALA A 43 5.04 2.28 10.30
C ALA A 43 5.40 3.77 10.28
N TYR A 44 4.98 4.48 9.22
CA TYR A 44 5.29 5.89 9.02
C TYR A 44 4.14 6.65 8.35
N GLU A 45 4.16 7.98 8.45
CA GLU A 45 3.45 8.86 7.55
C GLU A 45 4.15 8.93 6.19
N TYR A 46 3.36 8.97 5.08
CA TYR A 46 3.91 8.97 3.73
C TYR A 46 4.27 10.38 3.28
N GLU A 47 5.28 10.97 3.89
CA GLU A 47 5.77 12.32 3.59
C GLU A 47 7.29 12.42 3.76
N GLY A 48 7.86 13.58 3.43
CA GLY A 48 9.25 13.94 3.66
C GLY A 48 10.25 12.83 3.30
N LEU A 49 11.10 12.48 4.26
CA LEU A 49 12.13 11.44 4.11
C LEU A 49 11.55 10.07 3.76
N VAL A 50 10.43 9.68 4.39
CA VAL A 50 9.78 8.39 4.14
C VAL A 50 9.34 8.27 2.68
N ARG A 51 8.67 9.31 2.16
CA ARG A 51 8.25 9.36 0.76
C ARG A 51 9.44 9.22 -0.19
N THR A 52 10.53 9.92 0.09
CA THR A 52 11.76 9.85 -0.71
C THR A 52 12.34 8.43 -0.71
N LEU A 53 12.50 7.82 0.47
CA LEU A 53 13.02 6.45 0.60
C LEU A 53 12.14 5.41 -0.11
N VAL A 54 10.81 5.52 0.03
CA VAL A 54 9.86 4.62 -0.64
C VAL A 54 9.95 4.79 -2.16
N LEU A 55 10.12 6.00 -2.68
CA LEU A 55 10.26 6.26 -4.11
C LEU A 55 11.59 5.70 -4.63
N GLU A 56 12.71 5.92 -3.94
CA GLU A 56 14.01 5.34 -4.29
C GLU A 56 13.95 3.82 -4.34
N TRP A 57 13.36 3.20 -3.33
CA TRP A 57 13.15 1.77 -3.30
C TRP A 57 12.27 1.27 -4.45
N LYS A 58 11.09 1.89 -4.63
CA LYS A 58 10.08 1.41 -5.61
C LYS A 58 10.42 1.78 -7.05
N LEU A 59 11.09 2.88 -7.31
CA LEU A 59 11.33 3.38 -8.67
C LEU A 59 12.75 3.11 -9.17
N ARG A 60 13.74 3.10 -8.27
CA ARG A 60 15.15 2.93 -8.61
C ARG A 60 15.75 1.63 -8.08
N GLY A 61 14.95 0.81 -7.36
CA GLY A 61 15.42 -0.48 -6.86
C GLY A 61 16.49 -0.38 -5.77
N ARG A 62 16.60 0.77 -5.08
CA ARG A 62 17.58 1.01 -4.01
C ARG A 62 17.28 0.09 -2.82
N VAL A 63 17.85 -1.11 -2.85
CA VAL A 63 17.69 -2.10 -1.76
C VAL A 63 18.51 -1.77 -0.51
N ASP A 64 19.51 -0.92 -0.65
CA ASP A 64 20.41 -0.44 0.39
C ASP A 64 19.71 0.49 1.43
N VAL A 65 18.58 1.11 1.06
CA VAL A 65 17.76 1.94 1.96
C VAL A 65 16.57 1.18 2.58
N VAL A 66 16.37 -0.07 2.21
CA VAL A 66 15.16 -0.84 2.53
C VAL A 66 15.10 -1.26 4.00
N ALA A 67 16.23 -1.68 4.57
CA ALA A 67 16.28 -2.21 5.93
C ALA A 67 15.68 -1.25 6.97
N PRO A 68 16.16 0.01 7.09
CA PRO A 68 15.62 0.95 8.05
C PRO A 68 14.14 1.26 7.85
N LEU A 69 13.68 1.23 6.58
CA LEU A 69 12.30 1.52 6.24
C LEU A 69 11.34 0.37 6.60
N THR A 70 11.80 -0.87 6.46
CA THR A 70 10.93 -2.06 6.59
C THR A 70 10.99 -2.74 7.94
N ASP A 71 12.02 -2.50 8.76
CA ASP A 71 12.18 -3.16 10.06
C ASP A 71 10.99 -2.87 10.99
N ARG A 72 10.59 -1.60 11.12
CA ARG A 72 9.43 -1.21 11.93
C ARG A 72 8.11 -1.77 11.40
N THR A 73 7.95 -1.89 10.06
CA THR A 73 6.77 -2.53 9.47
C THR A 73 6.74 -4.03 9.77
N ALA A 74 7.91 -4.67 9.76
CA ALA A 74 8.04 -6.07 10.14
C ALA A 74 7.67 -6.29 11.62
N ASP A 75 8.00 -5.34 12.52
CA ASP A 75 7.55 -5.37 13.92
C ASP A 75 6.03 -5.27 14.03
N LEU A 76 5.39 -4.40 13.24
CA LEU A 76 3.94 -4.30 13.21
C LEU A 76 3.28 -5.59 12.73
N VAL A 77 3.85 -6.26 11.72
CA VAL A 77 3.37 -7.57 11.25
C VAL A 77 3.53 -8.63 12.35
N ARG A 78 4.67 -8.68 13.03
CA ARG A 78 4.91 -9.60 14.15
C ARG A 78 3.92 -9.36 15.31
N SER A 79 3.68 -8.09 15.65
CA SER A 79 2.70 -7.72 16.67
C SER A 79 1.28 -8.12 16.30
N ALA A 80 0.90 -7.94 15.03
CA ALA A 80 -0.42 -8.37 14.54
C ALA A 80 -0.58 -9.90 14.63
N LEU A 81 0.46 -10.67 14.30
CA LEU A 81 0.47 -12.14 14.41
C LEU A 81 0.53 -12.61 15.85
N ALA A 82 1.21 -11.91 16.74
CA ALA A 82 1.21 -12.23 18.17
C ALA A 82 -0.20 -12.08 18.78
N ALA A 83 -0.98 -11.09 18.30
CA ALA A 83 -2.37 -10.89 18.73
C ALA A 83 -3.36 -11.86 18.06
N ALA A 84 -3.00 -12.49 16.93
CA ALA A 84 -3.80 -13.47 16.20
C ALA A 84 -2.88 -14.55 15.60
N PRO A 85 -2.40 -15.51 16.40
CA PRO A 85 -1.34 -16.46 15.99
C PRO A 85 -1.71 -17.33 14.78
N ASP A 86 -3.01 -17.68 14.64
CA ASP A 86 -3.51 -18.51 13.54
C ASP A 86 -3.95 -17.71 12.31
N ALA A 87 -3.74 -16.39 12.31
CA ALA A 87 -4.16 -15.55 11.20
C ALA A 87 -3.37 -15.84 9.93
N VAL A 88 -4.07 -15.87 8.81
CA VAL A 88 -3.46 -15.91 7.49
C VAL A 88 -2.92 -14.53 7.13
N VAL A 89 -1.67 -14.44 6.74
CA VAL A 89 -1.13 -13.20 6.18
C VAL A 89 -1.41 -13.16 4.69
N LEU A 90 -2.14 -12.14 4.23
CA LEU A 90 -2.35 -11.84 2.82
C LEU A 90 -1.62 -10.55 2.45
N ARG A 91 -1.09 -10.51 1.22
CA ARG A 91 -0.52 -9.30 0.67
C ARG A 91 -1.38 -8.71 -0.45
N VAL A 92 -1.45 -7.39 -0.48
CA VAL A 92 -2.03 -6.67 -1.62
C VAL A 92 -1.07 -6.82 -2.81
N PRO A 93 -1.53 -7.30 -3.97
CA PRO A 93 -0.65 -7.49 -5.12
C PRO A 93 -0.26 -6.14 -5.73
N PRO A 94 0.99 -5.95 -6.17
CA PRO A 94 1.36 -4.77 -6.93
C PRO A 94 0.54 -4.66 -8.21
N SER A 95 0.39 -3.44 -8.75
CA SER A 95 -0.17 -3.31 -10.09
C SER A 95 0.71 -4.02 -11.13
N ALA A 96 0.11 -4.59 -12.18
CA ALA A 96 0.86 -5.29 -13.22
C ALA A 96 1.96 -4.40 -13.85
N ARG A 97 1.65 -3.12 -14.10
CA ARG A 97 2.63 -2.13 -14.58
C ARG A 97 3.75 -1.89 -13.56
N GLY A 98 3.39 -1.74 -12.28
CA GLY A 98 4.35 -1.55 -11.20
C GLY A 98 5.28 -2.75 -11.03
N HIS A 99 4.74 -3.97 -11.09
CA HIS A 99 5.52 -5.20 -10.98
C HIS A 99 6.50 -5.38 -12.15
N ARG A 100 6.02 -5.21 -13.39
CA ARG A 100 6.88 -5.28 -14.58
C ARG A 100 8.03 -4.27 -14.54
N ARG A 101 7.77 -3.06 -14.05
CA ARG A 101 8.78 -1.99 -13.99
C ARG A 101 9.83 -2.25 -12.91
N ARG A 102 9.45 -2.84 -11.78
CA ARG A 102 10.34 -3.04 -10.62
C ARG A 102 11.03 -4.39 -10.60
N GLY A 103 10.41 -5.42 -11.17
CA GLY A 103 10.90 -6.79 -11.07
C GLY A 103 10.71 -7.46 -9.70
N PHE A 104 10.18 -6.75 -8.70
CA PHE A 104 9.96 -7.27 -7.35
C PHE A 104 8.69 -6.72 -6.70
N ASP A 105 8.25 -7.39 -5.63
CA ASP A 105 7.12 -6.99 -4.80
C ASP A 105 7.64 -6.46 -3.45
N PRO A 106 7.45 -5.16 -3.14
CA PRO A 106 7.90 -4.56 -1.89
C PRO A 106 7.35 -5.25 -0.64
N VAL A 107 6.09 -5.68 -0.67
CA VAL A 107 5.44 -6.34 0.47
C VAL A 107 6.14 -7.66 0.82
N VAL A 108 6.62 -8.40 -0.17
CA VAL A 108 7.41 -9.64 0.06
C VAL A 108 8.68 -9.35 0.87
N THR A 109 9.34 -8.22 0.63
CA THR A 109 10.54 -7.82 1.39
C THR A 109 10.21 -7.57 2.86
N VAL A 110 9.11 -6.84 3.14
CA VAL A 110 8.61 -6.62 4.51
C VAL A 110 8.30 -7.95 5.20
N LEU A 111 7.55 -8.82 4.53
CA LEU A 111 7.10 -10.10 5.08
C LEU A 111 8.27 -11.03 5.39
N ARG A 112 9.28 -11.09 4.54
CA ARG A 112 10.51 -11.86 4.81
C ARG A 112 11.23 -11.35 6.07
N ARG A 113 11.29 -10.04 6.27
CA ARG A 113 11.85 -9.44 7.50
C ARG A 113 11.02 -9.74 8.74
N ALA A 114 9.71 -9.86 8.59
CA ALA A 114 8.81 -10.28 9.67
C ALA A 114 8.89 -11.79 9.97
N GLY A 115 9.68 -12.56 9.22
CA GLY A 115 9.76 -14.01 9.36
C GLY A 115 8.64 -14.77 8.63
N VAL A 116 7.80 -14.08 7.88
CA VAL A 116 6.69 -14.68 7.12
C VAL A 116 7.22 -15.15 5.77
N ARG A 117 7.43 -16.45 5.62
CA ARG A 117 7.99 -17.06 4.41
C ARG A 117 6.96 -17.29 3.31
N ARG A 118 5.68 -17.48 3.68
CA ARG A 118 4.58 -17.75 2.77
C ARG A 118 3.42 -16.80 3.08
N ALA A 119 3.16 -15.88 2.18
CA ALA A 119 2.01 -14.99 2.24
C ALA A 119 1.38 -14.95 0.84
N PRO A 120 0.27 -15.66 0.64
CA PRO A 120 -0.44 -15.58 -0.64
C PRO A 120 -0.86 -14.14 -0.93
N ALA A 121 -0.89 -13.80 -2.22
CA ALA A 121 -1.42 -12.53 -2.67
C ALA A 121 -2.93 -12.63 -2.89
N LEU A 122 -3.63 -11.53 -2.65
CA LEU A 122 -4.91 -11.29 -3.29
C LEU A 122 -4.72 -11.34 -4.82
N ARG A 123 -5.68 -11.87 -5.55
CA ARG A 123 -5.62 -11.95 -7.01
C ARG A 123 -6.35 -10.76 -7.61
N ARG A 124 -5.72 -10.08 -8.56
CA ARG A 124 -6.42 -9.09 -9.38
C ARG A 124 -7.32 -9.81 -10.38
N VAL A 125 -8.57 -9.37 -10.45
CA VAL A 125 -9.55 -9.85 -11.41
C VAL A 125 -9.98 -8.71 -12.31
N ALA A 126 -10.22 -9.00 -13.59
CA ALA A 126 -10.87 -8.05 -14.46
C ALA A 126 -12.32 -7.91 -14.01
N VAL A 127 -12.76 -6.69 -13.75
CA VAL A 127 -14.18 -6.43 -13.58
C VAL A 127 -14.79 -6.45 -14.99
N PRO A 128 -15.78 -7.32 -15.25
CA PRO A 128 -16.49 -7.26 -16.52
C PRO A 128 -17.04 -5.84 -16.71
N ALA A 129 -16.78 -5.24 -17.86
CA ALA A 129 -17.39 -3.97 -18.21
C ALA A 129 -18.91 -4.18 -18.25
N ALA A 130 -19.64 -3.45 -17.35
CA ALA A 130 -21.08 -3.41 -17.24
C ALA A 130 -21.76 -4.46 -16.33
N LEU A 131 -22.06 -4.00 -15.10
CA LEU A 131 -23.45 -4.18 -14.66
C LEU A 131 -24.30 -3.16 -15.44
N PRO A 132 -25.37 -3.58 -16.17
CA PRO A 132 -26.27 -2.63 -16.81
C PRO A 132 -27.02 -1.87 -15.72
N GLY A 133 -26.76 -0.58 -15.60
CA GLY A 133 -27.42 0.30 -14.60
C GLY A 133 -26.59 1.48 -14.13
N VAL A 134 -25.27 1.48 -14.29
CA VAL A 134 -24.47 2.70 -14.06
C VAL A 134 -24.15 3.29 -15.44
N ALA A 135 -25.01 4.20 -15.89
CA ALA A 135 -24.84 4.95 -17.12
C ALA A 135 -23.45 5.59 -17.14
N ARG A 136 -22.61 5.18 -18.10
CA ARG A 136 -21.53 6.01 -18.58
C ARG A 136 -22.16 7.33 -19.00
N ALA A 137 -21.93 8.40 -18.21
CA ALA A 137 -22.18 9.75 -18.71
C ALA A 137 -21.32 9.89 -19.97
N ALA A 138 -21.99 9.79 -21.10
CA ALA A 138 -21.40 9.94 -22.41
C ALA A 138 -20.68 11.29 -22.49
N SER A 139 -19.49 11.26 -23.07
CA SER A 139 -18.78 12.42 -23.57
C SER A 139 -19.66 13.21 -24.55
N GLY A 140 -20.49 14.10 -24.03
CA GLY A 140 -21.14 15.13 -24.80
C GLY A 140 -20.10 16.18 -25.21
N ARG A 141 -19.83 16.28 -26.49
CA ARG A 141 -19.19 17.46 -27.10
C ARG A 141 -20.11 18.65 -26.87
N GLY A 142 -19.59 19.73 -26.36
CA GLY A 142 -20.29 21.01 -26.39
C GLY A 142 -19.84 21.99 -25.32
N GLY A 143 -19.22 23.09 -25.71
CA GLY A 143 -19.25 24.36 -25.02
C GLY A 143 -18.14 24.61 -24.00
N ALA A 144 -17.19 25.42 -24.40
CA ALA A 144 -16.23 26.06 -23.50
C ALA A 144 -16.94 27.12 -22.64
N ASP A 145 -16.88 26.97 -21.30
CA ASP A 145 -17.07 28.05 -20.35
C ASP A 145 -15.83 28.15 -19.46
N PRO A 146 -15.13 29.30 -19.38
CA PRO A 146 -13.83 29.42 -18.77
C PRO A 146 -13.83 29.89 -17.30
N HIS A 147 -14.88 29.74 -16.53
CA HIS A 147 -14.87 30.12 -15.10
C HIS A 147 -15.82 29.24 -14.26
N GLY A 148 -15.25 28.32 -13.48
CA GLY A 148 -15.99 27.66 -12.42
C GLY A 148 -15.49 26.29 -12.00
N GLY A 149 -14.81 26.21 -10.86
CA GLY A 149 -14.95 25.07 -9.97
C GLY A 149 -13.94 23.95 -10.03
N GLY A 150 -12.71 24.17 -9.55
CA GLY A 150 -11.70 23.10 -9.35
C GLY A 150 -12.03 22.06 -8.28
N ALA A 151 -13.04 22.25 -7.43
CA ALA A 151 -13.43 21.32 -6.36
C ALA A 151 -14.22 20.12 -6.90
N GLY A 152 -15.22 20.35 -7.74
CA GLY A 152 -16.10 19.29 -8.26
C GLY A 152 -15.40 18.28 -9.20
N GLN A 153 -14.32 18.69 -9.87
CA GLN A 153 -13.56 17.79 -10.76
C GLN A 153 -12.63 16.85 -9.98
N LYS A 154 -12.14 17.30 -8.81
CA LYS A 154 -11.31 16.48 -7.90
C LYS A 154 -12.14 15.44 -7.15
N GLU A 155 -13.37 15.76 -6.77
CA GLU A 155 -14.31 14.81 -6.15
C GLU A 155 -14.81 13.76 -7.14
N ARG A 156 -15.17 14.13 -8.37
CA ARG A 156 -15.59 13.18 -9.42
C ARG A 156 -14.49 12.17 -9.72
N THR A 157 -13.23 12.59 -9.83
CA THR A 157 -12.10 11.67 -10.04
C THR A 157 -11.83 10.75 -8.82
N GLY A 158 -12.20 11.17 -7.62
CA GLY A 158 -12.15 10.35 -6.40
C GLY A 158 -13.19 9.22 -6.43
N ILE A 159 -14.44 9.55 -6.70
CA ILE A 159 -15.57 8.60 -6.80
C ILE A 159 -15.35 7.61 -7.94
N GLU A 160 -14.90 8.08 -9.11
CA GLU A 160 -14.58 7.22 -10.25
C GLU A 160 -13.45 6.21 -9.94
N ARG A 161 -12.42 6.63 -9.20
CA ARG A 161 -11.35 5.72 -8.75
C ARG A 161 -11.83 4.68 -7.76
N VAL A 162 -12.73 5.05 -6.83
CA VAL A 162 -13.35 4.11 -5.89
C VAL A 162 -14.17 3.09 -6.67
N ALA A 163 -15.07 3.55 -7.56
CA ALA A 163 -15.91 2.68 -8.37
C ALA A 163 -15.09 1.74 -9.27
N ALA A 164 -13.99 2.22 -9.86
CA ALA A 164 -13.10 1.42 -10.68
C ALA A 164 -12.28 0.39 -9.90
N THR A 165 -12.23 0.49 -8.56
CA THR A 165 -11.43 -0.41 -7.71
C THR A 165 -12.29 -1.52 -7.10
N VAL A 166 -13.58 -1.30 -6.89
CA VAL A 166 -14.48 -2.30 -6.29
C VAL A 166 -14.60 -3.54 -7.19
N GLY A 167 -14.44 -4.73 -6.59
CA GLY A 167 -14.51 -6.00 -7.31
C GLY A 167 -13.22 -6.39 -8.04
N THR A 168 -12.16 -5.56 -7.98
CA THR A 168 -10.90 -5.84 -8.68
C THR A 168 -9.97 -6.81 -7.94
N LEU A 169 -10.29 -7.17 -6.69
CA LEU A 169 -9.51 -8.12 -5.91
C LEU A 169 -10.37 -9.33 -5.50
N CYS A 170 -9.74 -10.50 -5.47
CA CYS A 170 -10.32 -11.74 -5.02
C CYS A 170 -9.34 -12.40 -4.01
N ALA A 171 -9.87 -12.83 -2.87
CA ALA A 171 -9.09 -13.56 -1.88
C ALA A 171 -9.09 -15.07 -2.18
N PRO A 172 -8.01 -15.81 -1.84
CA PRO A 172 -7.96 -17.25 -1.99
C PRO A 172 -8.93 -17.94 -1.01
N ALA A 173 -9.46 -19.10 -1.38
CA ALA A 173 -10.41 -19.87 -0.56
C ALA A 173 -9.88 -20.23 0.84
N LEU A 174 -8.56 -20.31 1.00
CA LEU A 174 -7.92 -20.65 2.29
C LEU A 174 -8.23 -19.66 3.43
N VAL A 175 -8.82 -18.50 3.16
CA VAL A 175 -9.19 -17.50 4.20
C VAL A 175 -10.56 -17.77 4.81
N ALA A 176 -11.36 -18.66 4.22
CA ALA A 176 -12.71 -18.96 4.73
C ALA A 176 -12.67 -19.43 6.19
N GLY A 177 -13.46 -18.77 7.04
CA GLY A 177 -13.51 -19.03 8.49
C GLY A 177 -12.28 -18.63 9.28
N ARG A 178 -11.30 -17.92 8.67
CA ARG A 178 -10.03 -17.58 9.31
C ARG A 178 -9.85 -16.08 9.55
N ASP A 179 -9.07 -15.78 10.56
CA ASP A 179 -8.54 -14.45 10.77
C ASP A 179 -7.46 -14.12 9.73
N VAL A 180 -7.42 -12.87 9.29
CA VAL A 180 -6.53 -12.43 8.22
C VAL A 180 -5.85 -11.12 8.61
N VAL A 181 -4.53 -11.07 8.42
CA VAL A 181 -3.74 -9.84 8.43
C VAL A 181 -3.44 -9.45 6.99
N VAL A 182 -3.87 -8.26 6.57
CA VAL A 182 -3.62 -7.75 5.21
C VAL A 182 -2.45 -6.79 5.24
N VAL A 183 -1.46 -6.98 4.35
CA VAL A 183 -0.24 -6.15 4.28
C VAL A 183 -0.11 -5.48 2.92
N ASP A 184 0.19 -4.17 2.92
CA ASP A 184 0.47 -3.37 1.72
C ASP A 184 1.76 -2.55 1.90
N ASP A 185 2.27 -1.95 0.84
CA ASP A 185 3.44 -1.06 0.92
C ASP A 185 3.05 0.37 1.30
N VAL A 186 2.14 1.02 0.58
CA VAL A 186 1.70 2.40 0.85
C VAL A 186 0.20 2.52 0.71
N VAL A 187 -0.45 3.00 1.76
CA VAL A 187 -1.89 3.27 1.77
C VAL A 187 -2.13 4.78 1.66
N THR A 188 -2.56 5.22 0.48
CA THR A 188 -2.94 6.62 0.23
C THR A 188 -4.38 6.88 0.66
N THR A 189 -5.32 6.89 -0.26
CA THR A 189 -6.75 7.05 0.03
C THR A 189 -7.37 5.87 0.79
N GLY A 190 -6.69 4.73 0.83
CA GLY A 190 -7.20 3.50 1.44
C GLY A 190 -8.13 2.67 0.56
N VAL A 191 -8.47 3.12 -0.66
CA VAL A 191 -9.42 2.43 -1.55
C VAL A 191 -8.97 1.00 -1.88
N THR A 192 -7.68 0.79 -2.20
CA THR A 192 -7.14 -0.55 -2.47
C THR A 192 -7.19 -1.44 -1.23
N MET A 193 -6.87 -0.89 -0.06
CA MET A 193 -6.93 -1.63 1.20
C MET A 193 -8.38 -1.96 1.58
N ALA A 194 -9.33 -1.04 1.38
CA ALA A 194 -10.75 -1.28 1.59
C ALA A 194 -11.28 -2.39 0.66
N GLU A 195 -10.84 -2.41 -0.59
CA GLU A 195 -11.17 -3.48 -1.54
C GLU A 195 -10.55 -4.82 -1.12
N ALA A 196 -9.33 -4.81 -0.58
CA ALA A 196 -8.72 -6.02 -0.01
C ALA A 196 -9.54 -6.58 1.17
N VAL A 197 -10.00 -5.70 2.08
CA VAL A 197 -10.90 -6.08 3.19
C VAL A 197 -12.21 -6.65 2.66
N ARG A 198 -12.83 -6.01 1.67
CA ARG A 198 -14.05 -6.51 1.01
C ARG A 198 -13.83 -7.90 0.39
N ALA A 199 -12.74 -8.09 -0.33
CA ALA A 199 -12.42 -9.35 -1.00
C ALA A 199 -12.23 -10.51 0.02
N VAL A 200 -11.58 -10.26 1.15
CA VAL A 200 -11.42 -11.24 2.23
C VAL A 200 -12.77 -11.59 2.84
N ARG A 201 -13.60 -10.60 3.16
CA ARG A 201 -14.95 -10.81 3.72
C ARG A 201 -15.84 -11.60 2.75
N ALA A 202 -15.78 -11.27 1.46
CA ALA A 202 -16.54 -11.99 0.42
C ALA A 202 -16.10 -13.46 0.26
N ALA A 203 -14.87 -13.80 0.65
CA ALA A 203 -14.37 -15.17 0.69
C ALA A 203 -14.60 -15.85 2.06
N GLY A 204 -15.39 -15.25 2.97
CA GLY A 204 -15.71 -15.78 4.29
C GLY A 204 -14.61 -15.63 5.34
N GLY A 205 -13.58 -14.80 5.09
CA GLY A 205 -12.53 -14.49 6.05
C GLY A 205 -12.85 -13.25 6.90
N ARG A 206 -12.17 -13.12 8.04
CA ARG A 206 -12.26 -11.97 8.94
C ARG A 206 -10.93 -11.21 8.96
N VAL A 207 -10.90 -9.97 8.44
CA VAL A 207 -9.70 -9.14 8.56
C VAL A 207 -9.61 -8.57 9.98
N VAL A 208 -8.57 -8.93 10.71
CA VAL A 208 -8.32 -8.49 12.09
C VAL A 208 -7.35 -7.32 12.17
N ARG A 209 -6.49 -7.18 11.16
CA ARG A 209 -5.51 -6.09 11.09
C ARG A 209 -5.11 -5.81 9.64
N CYS A 210 -4.88 -4.53 9.35
CA CYS A 210 -4.16 -4.07 8.18
C CYS A 210 -2.82 -3.48 8.60
N VAL A 211 -1.75 -3.73 7.83
CA VAL A 211 -0.41 -3.20 8.09
C VAL A 211 0.15 -2.60 6.80
N ALA A 212 0.85 -1.46 6.91
CA ALA A 212 1.53 -0.83 5.78
C ALA A 212 2.89 -0.25 6.19
N VAL A 213 3.77 -0.04 5.21
CA VAL A 213 5.03 0.70 5.42
C VAL A 213 4.71 2.16 5.72
N ALA A 214 3.84 2.77 4.91
CA ALA A 214 3.44 4.16 5.13
C ALA A 214 1.97 4.40 4.76
N SER A 215 1.37 5.42 5.38
CA SER A 215 0.01 5.87 5.06
C SER A 215 -0.03 7.39 4.93
N VAL A 216 -0.79 7.88 3.96
CA VAL A 216 -1.10 9.31 3.82
C VAL A 216 -2.17 9.70 4.84
N GLU A 217 -2.11 10.95 5.31
CA GLU A 217 -3.24 11.59 6.00
C GLU A 217 -4.40 11.80 5.03
N VAL A 218 -5.62 11.50 5.46
CA VAL A 218 -6.88 11.68 4.69
C VAL A 218 -7.83 12.50 5.55
#